data_6545abff573b9740e9db041375188890
#
_entry.id   6545abff573b9740e9db041375188890
#
_cell.length_a   1.000
_cell.length_b   1.000
_cell.length_c   1.000
_cell.angle_alpha   90.00
_cell.angle_beta   90.00
_cell.angle_gamma   90.00
#
_symmetry.space_group_name_H-M   'P 1'
#
loop_
_entity.id
_entity.type
_entity.pdbx_description
1 polymer ?
#
loop_
_entity_poly.entity_id
_entity_poly.type
_entity_poly.pdbx_seq_one_letter_code
_entity_poly.pdbx_strand_id
1 'polypeptide(L)'
;SDSAWHEKVREDLEKCGHVFVGQGILESGKLEGIGPALAEKLYHDSGVDYLILEADGAAGLPVKAPASHEPVIPPSVTLVVAMMGLEAVGKALEPEFVFRLERFKAVTGIRDGAKINFSALGKIFHSSEGLFKGSPVSARRVAFLNKLDLLPEDQEAKDLANLLLSPPNALIDRVVIGSI
;
A
#
# COMPACT_ATOMS: atom_id res chain seq x y z
N SER A 1 -4.35 -28.84 -12.77
CA SER A 1 -2.86 -28.86 -12.75
C SER A 1 -2.36 -27.44 -12.97
N ASP A 2 -1.21 -27.12 -12.41
CA ASP A 2 -0.57 -25.78 -12.53
C ASP A 2 -0.43 -25.28 -13.98
N SER A 3 -0.23 -26.21 -14.95
CA SER A 3 -0.11 -25.87 -16.37
C SER A 3 -1.41 -25.34 -16.99
N ALA A 4 -2.54 -25.94 -16.70
CA ALA A 4 -3.85 -25.50 -17.27
C ALA A 4 -4.25 -24.10 -16.77
N TRP A 5 -3.90 -23.76 -15.53
CA TRP A 5 -4.17 -22.44 -14.98
C TRP A 5 -3.30 -21.35 -15.64
N HIS A 6 -2.00 -21.61 -15.85
CA HIS A 6 -1.11 -20.68 -16.56
C HIS A 6 -1.55 -20.44 -18.00
N GLU A 7 -1.96 -21.51 -18.71
CA GLU A 7 -2.46 -21.40 -20.06
C GLU A 7 -3.71 -20.53 -20.12
N LYS A 8 -4.62 -20.69 -19.15
CA LYS A 8 -5.82 -19.86 -19.04
C LYS A 8 -5.50 -18.38 -18.79
N VAL A 9 -4.55 -18.06 -17.92
CA VAL A 9 -4.11 -16.68 -17.68
C VAL A 9 -3.54 -16.06 -18.96
N ARG A 10 -2.73 -16.79 -19.73
CA ARG A 10 -2.18 -16.31 -20.99
C ARG A 10 -3.26 -16.05 -22.05
N GLU A 11 -4.19 -17.00 -22.24
CA GLU A 11 -5.31 -16.83 -23.18
C GLU A 11 -6.13 -15.58 -22.83
N ASP A 12 -6.44 -15.37 -21.54
CA ASP A 12 -7.23 -14.23 -21.10
C ASP A 12 -6.44 -12.90 -21.26
N LEU A 13 -5.11 -12.90 -21.01
CA LEU A 13 -4.24 -11.76 -21.28
C LEU A 13 -4.21 -11.41 -22.77
N GLU A 14 -4.00 -12.38 -23.64
CA GLU A 14 -3.99 -12.17 -25.09
C GLU A 14 -5.34 -11.61 -25.60
N LYS A 15 -6.44 -12.11 -25.03
CA LYS A 15 -7.80 -11.71 -25.45
C LYS A 15 -8.22 -10.35 -24.92
N CYS A 16 -7.87 -10.02 -23.67
CA CYS A 16 -8.41 -8.88 -22.93
C CYS A 16 -7.37 -7.79 -22.62
N GLY A 17 -6.08 -8.07 -22.79
CA GLY A 17 -4.97 -7.18 -22.42
C GLY A 17 -4.71 -7.08 -20.93
N HIS A 18 -5.59 -7.61 -20.09
CA HIS A 18 -5.43 -7.68 -18.63
C HIS A 18 -6.22 -8.86 -18.06
N VAL A 19 -5.78 -9.36 -16.91
CA VAL A 19 -6.48 -10.40 -16.17
C VAL A 19 -6.37 -10.14 -14.67
N PHE A 20 -7.45 -10.40 -13.94
CA PHE A 20 -7.47 -10.34 -12.49
C PHE A 20 -7.35 -11.75 -11.92
N VAL A 21 -6.37 -11.95 -11.04
CA VAL A 21 -6.02 -13.28 -10.53
C VAL A 21 -6.21 -13.34 -9.01
N GLY A 22 -6.96 -14.34 -8.56
CA GLY A 22 -7.13 -14.68 -7.15
C GLY A 22 -7.10 -16.19 -6.96
N GLN A 23 -6.84 -16.65 -5.74
CA GLN A 23 -6.79 -18.06 -5.40
C GLN A 23 -8.20 -18.67 -5.23
N GLY A 24 -9.15 -17.85 -4.78
CA GLY A 24 -10.54 -18.28 -4.56
C GLY A 24 -11.40 -17.15 -3.99
N ILE A 25 -12.64 -17.47 -3.70
CA ILE A 25 -13.57 -16.59 -2.99
C ILE A 25 -13.84 -17.23 -1.64
N LEU A 26 -13.54 -16.49 -0.56
CA LEU A 26 -13.80 -16.92 0.81
C LEU A 26 -15.31 -16.92 1.10
N GLU A 27 -15.73 -17.62 2.16
CA GLU A 27 -17.14 -17.62 2.60
C GLU A 27 -17.70 -16.23 2.89
N SER A 28 -16.83 -15.30 3.28
CA SER A 28 -17.16 -13.88 3.47
C SER A 28 -17.42 -13.09 2.18
N GLY A 29 -17.29 -13.71 1.01
CA GLY A 29 -17.37 -13.07 -0.30
C GLY A 29 -16.10 -12.31 -0.71
N LYS A 30 -15.06 -12.30 0.11
CA LYS A 30 -13.77 -11.69 -0.23
C LYS A 30 -12.97 -12.59 -1.14
N LEU A 31 -12.27 -11.96 -2.09
CA LEU A 31 -11.29 -12.66 -2.90
C LEU A 31 -10.09 -13.06 -2.04
N GLU A 32 -9.68 -14.31 -2.14
CA GLU A 32 -8.44 -14.79 -1.57
C GLU A 32 -7.28 -14.45 -2.52
N GLY A 33 -6.27 -13.75 -1.99
CA GLY A 33 -5.09 -13.35 -2.75
C GLY A 33 -4.18 -14.53 -3.08
N ILE A 34 -3.37 -14.39 -4.12
CA ILE A 34 -2.33 -15.37 -4.46
C ILE A 34 -1.14 -15.27 -3.52
N GLY A 35 -0.48 -16.40 -3.26
CA GLY A 35 0.74 -16.40 -2.47
C GLY A 35 1.96 -15.85 -3.23
N PRO A 36 3.03 -15.42 -2.50
CA PRO A 36 4.25 -14.88 -3.12
C PRO A 36 4.89 -15.77 -4.17
N ALA A 37 4.91 -17.09 -3.95
CA ALA A 37 5.49 -18.05 -4.90
C ALA A 37 4.77 -18.05 -6.25
N LEU A 38 3.45 -17.85 -6.26
CA LEU A 38 2.68 -17.76 -7.49
C LEU A 38 2.87 -16.39 -8.17
N ALA A 39 2.96 -15.32 -7.38
CA ALA A 39 3.29 -14.00 -7.89
C ALA A 39 4.66 -13.98 -8.59
N GLU A 40 5.69 -14.64 -8.01
CA GLU A 40 7.00 -14.81 -8.63
C GLU A 40 6.92 -15.56 -9.97
N LYS A 41 6.16 -16.66 -10.02
CA LYS A 41 5.95 -17.41 -11.28
C LYS A 41 5.32 -16.54 -12.38
N LEU A 42 4.30 -15.74 -12.02
CA LEU A 42 3.65 -14.83 -12.96
C LEU A 42 4.60 -13.72 -13.43
N TYR A 43 5.38 -13.16 -12.52
CA TYR A 43 6.33 -12.10 -12.85
C TYR A 43 7.40 -12.57 -13.85
N HIS A 44 7.83 -13.83 -13.77
CA HIS A 44 8.79 -14.40 -14.69
C HIS A 44 8.19 -14.98 -15.99
N ASP A 45 6.86 -14.89 -16.15
CA ASP A 45 6.21 -15.31 -17.39
C ASP A 45 6.42 -14.26 -18.47
N SER A 46 6.96 -14.68 -19.62
CA SER A 46 7.30 -13.80 -20.75
C SER A 46 6.10 -13.11 -21.40
N GLY A 47 4.88 -13.55 -21.10
CA GLY A 47 3.65 -12.93 -21.59
C GLY A 47 3.10 -11.82 -20.67
N VAL A 48 3.78 -11.51 -19.55
CA VAL A 48 3.33 -10.50 -18.58
C VAL A 48 4.27 -9.29 -18.62
N ASP A 49 3.76 -8.15 -19.08
CA ASP A 49 4.52 -6.89 -19.07
C ASP A 49 4.51 -6.22 -17.69
N TYR A 50 3.37 -6.26 -17.00
CA TYR A 50 3.16 -5.66 -15.68
C TYR A 50 2.40 -6.61 -14.77
N LEU A 51 2.92 -6.81 -13.56
CA LEU A 51 2.24 -7.50 -12.47
C LEU A 51 1.96 -6.53 -11.33
N ILE A 52 0.68 -6.26 -11.06
CA ILE A 52 0.25 -5.38 -9.98
C ILE A 52 -0.32 -6.25 -8.86
N LEU A 53 0.23 -6.09 -7.65
CA LEU A 53 -0.15 -6.88 -6.48
C LEU A 53 -0.75 -5.99 -5.40
N GLU A 54 -1.90 -6.35 -4.85
CA GLU A 54 -2.38 -5.82 -3.58
C GLU A 54 -1.72 -6.59 -2.44
N ALA A 55 -0.71 -5.98 -1.81
CA ALA A 55 0.08 -6.61 -0.76
C ALA A 55 -0.64 -6.65 0.60
N ASP A 56 -1.52 -5.68 0.84
CA ASP A 56 -2.37 -5.62 2.02
C ASP A 56 -3.54 -4.62 1.85
N GLY A 57 -4.67 -4.89 2.48
CA GLY A 57 -5.83 -4.01 2.49
C GLY A 57 -5.92 -3.12 3.73
N ALA A 58 -6.63 -2.00 3.63
CA ALA A 58 -6.90 -1.05 4.71
C ALA A 58 -8.35 -1.08 5.21
N ALA A 59 -9.14 -2.08 4.82
CA ALA A 59 -10.57 -2.21 5.13
C ALA A 59 -11.40 -0.96 4.75
N GLY A 60 -11.00 -0.26 3.67
CA GLY A 60 -11.64 0.97 3.21
C GLY A 60 -11.30 2.22 4.02
N LEU A 61 -10.42 2.12 5.02
CA LEU A 61 -10.02 3.25 5.86
C LEU A 61 -8.84 4.02 5.27
N PRO A 62 -8.76 5.34 5.52
CA PRO A 62 -7.75 6.21 4.90
C PRO A 62 -6.32 5.93 5.35
N VAL A 63 -6.12 5.48 6.58
CA VAL A 63 -4.80 5.21 7.15
C VAL A 63 -4.77 3.81 7.76
N LYS A 64 -3.62 3.13 7.67
CA LYS A 64 -3.41 1.84 8.33
C LYS A 64 -2.03 1.74 8.97
N ALA A 65 -1.90 0.83 9.92
CA ALA A 65 -0.61 0.28 10.34
C ALA A 65 -0.54 -1.20 9.97
N PRO A 66 0.48 -1.65 9.21
CA PRO A 66 0.61 -3.04 8.79
C PRO A 66 0.72 -3.99 9.99
N ALA A 67 0.10 -5.16 9.93
CA ALA A 67 0.29 -6.22 10.93
C ALA A 67 1.71 -6.79 10.86
N SER A 68 2.07 -7.68 11.78
CA SER A 68 3.42 -8.29 11.80
C SER A 68 3.75 -9.05 10.51
N HIS A 69 2.73 -9.67 9.89
CA HIS A 69 2.82 -10.43 8.63
C HIS A 69 2.54 -9.60 7.38
N GLU A 70 2.25 -8.30 7.50
CA GLU A 70 1.94 -7.39 6.40
C GLU A 70 2.99 -6.27 6.28
N PRO A 71 3.11 -5.69 5.09
CA PRO A 71 2.58 -6.16 3.80
C PRO A 71 3.30 -7.43 3.33
N VAL A 72 2.65 -8.21 2.45
CA VAL A 72 3.26 -9.40 1.82
C VAL A 72 3.85 -8.97 0.47
N ILE A 73 5.15 -8.75 0.44
CA ILE A 73 5.86 -8.22 -0.73
C ILE A 73 6.82 -9.30 -1.25
N PRO A 74 6.64 -9.79 -2.51
CA PRO A 74 7.58 -10.71 -3.14
C PRO A 74 8.97 -10.08 -3.34
N PRO A 75 10.07 -10.86 -3.30
CA PRO A 75 11.41 -10.33 -3.41
C PRO A 75 11.76 -9.73 -4.78
N SER A 76 11.06 -10.12 -5.85
CA SER A 76 11.24 -9.57 -7.20
C SER A 76 10.55 -8.22 -7.44
N VAL A 77 9.81 -7.70 -6.48
CA VAL A 77 9.10 -6.43 -6.64
C VAL A 77 10.08 -5.28 -6.95
N THR A 78 9.78 -4.54 -8.01
CA THR A 78 10.61 -3.42 -8.48
C THR A 78 10.09 -2.05 -8.03
N LEU A 79 8.80 -1.99 -7.65
CA LEU A 79 8.14 -0.77 -7.19
C LEU A 79 7.15 -1.11 -6.08
N VAL A 80 7.25 -0.41 -4.95
CA VAL A 80 6.27 -0.45 -3.85
C VAL A 80 5.57 0.89 -3.77
N VAL A 81 4.25 0.87 -3.87
CA VAL A 81 3.41 2.07 -3.70
C VAL A 81 2.66 1.93 -2.37
N ALA A 82 2.99 2.78 -1.42
CA ALA A 82 2.24 2.89 -0.17
C ALA A 82 1.19 4.01 -0.31
N MET A 83 -0.08 3.65 -0.17
CA MET A 83 -1.20 4.56 -0.37
C MET A 83 -1.81 4.99 0.95
N MET A 84 -2.23 6.27 1.04
CA MET A 84 -2.92 6.84 2.18
C MET A 84 -3.97 7.86 1.70
N GLY A 85 -5.12 7.90 2.38
CA GLY A 85 -6.15 8.94 2.16
C GLY A 85 -5.86 10.18 2.98
N LEU A 86 -5.82 11.33 2.32
CA LEU A 86 -5.57 12.64 2.93
C LEU A 86 -6.72 13.11 3.82
N GLU A 87 -7.92 12.56 3.65
CA GLU A 87 -9.09 12.88 4.49
C GLU A 87 -8.89 12.56 5.98
N ALA A 88 -7.87 11.78 6.33
CA ALA A 88 -7.52 11.53 7.72
C ALA A 88 -6.79 12.69 8.41
N VAL A 89 -6.19 13.61 7.64
CA VAL A 89 -5.42 14.73 8.19
C VAL A 89 -6.33 15.61 9.07
N GLY A 90 -5.86 15.90 10.29
CA GLY A 90 -6.59 16.73 11.25
C GLY A 90 -7.79 16.05 11.94
N LYS A 91 -8.17 14.84 11.53
CA LYS A 91 -9.26 14.08 12.17
C LYS A 91 -8.82 13.57 13.55
N ALA A 92 -9.80 13.25 14.38
CA ALA A 92 -9.56 12.58 15.66
C ALA A 92 -8.88 11.22 15.42
N LEU A 93 -8.03 10.82 16.35
CA LEU A 93 -7.34 9.52 16.30
C LEU A 93 -8.33 8.42 16.73
N GLU A 94 -9.13 7.95 15.81
CA GLU A 94 -10.25 7.03 16.04
C GLU A 94 -10.24 5.86 15.03
N PRO A 95 -10.90 4.73 15.37
CA PRO A 95 -10.96 3.54 14.51
C PRO A 95 -11.63 3.78 13.16
N GLU A 96 -12.43 4.85 13.00
CA GLU A 96 -13.09 5.26 11.77
C GLU A 96 -12.11 5.79 10.71
N PHE A 97 -10.92 6.21 11.14
CA PHE A 97 -9.89 6.78 10.25
C PHE A 97 -8.63 5.93 10.18
N VAL A 98 -8.40 5.05 11.16
CA VAL A 98 -7.14 4.30 11.27
C VAL A 98 -7.38 2.81 11.45
N PHE A 99 -7.06 2.03 10.43
CA PHE A 99 -7.06 0.58 10.54
C PHE A 99 -5.92 0.10 11.43
N ARG A 100 -6.24 -0.70 12.45
CA ARG A 100 -5.32 -1.14 13.53
C ARG A 100 -4.76 0.04 14.35
N LEU A 101 -5.65 0.81 14.92
CA LEU A 101 -5.37 2.02 15.69
C LEU A 101 -4.26 1.82 16.74
N GLU A 102 -4.32 0.76 17.55
CA GLU A 102 -3.32 0.51 18.61
C GLU A 102 -1.91 0.28 18.02
N ARG A 103 -1.84 -0.40 16.87
CA ARG A 103 -0.57 -0.57 16.19
C ARG A 103 -0.06 0.73 15.58
N PHE A 104 -0.94 1.55 15.03
CA PHE A 104 -0.59 2.88 14.54
C PHE A 104 -0.02 3.75 15.67
N LYS A 105 -0.64 3.75 16.85
CA LYS A 105 -0.12 4.43 18.05
C LYS A 105 1.25 3.91 18.44
N ALA A 106 1.44 2.60 18.46
CA ALA A 106 2.72 1.97 18.81
C ALA A 106 3.86 2.37 17.85
N VAL A 107 3.58 2.41 16.53
CA VAL A 107 4.58 2.75 15.52
C VAL A 107 4.88 4.26 15.50
N THR A 108 3.87 5.10 15.65
CA THR A 108 4.01 6.55 15.48
C THR A 108 4.31 7.30 16.78
N GLY A 109 3.98 6.70 17.92
CA GLY A 109 4.06 7.34 19.24
C GLY A 109 3.01 8.44 19.44
N ILE A 110 1.98 8.52 18.61
CA ILE A 110 0.87 9.46 18.77
C ILE A 110 0.03 9.06 20.00
N ARG A 111 -0.41 10.04 20.77
CA ARG A 111 -1.14 9.83 22.03
C ARG A 111 -2.65 9.79 21.80
N ASP A 112 -3.37 9.12 22.68
CA ASP A 112 -4.83 9.14 22.72
C ASP A 112 -5.38 10.57 22.82
N GLY A 113 -6.49 10.82 22.14
CA GLY A 113 -7.12 12.14 22.07
C GLY A 113 -6.42 13.15 21.18
N ALA A 114 -5.27 12.79 20.58
CA ALA A 114 -4.62 13.66 19.59
C ALA A 114 -5.35 13.62 18.25
N LYS A 115 -5.11 14.63 17.42
CA LYS A 115 -5.48 14.61 16.00
C LYS A 115 -4.40 13.94 15.17
N ILE A 116 -4.80 13.23 14.11
CA ILE A 116 -3.90 12.67 13.11
C ILE A 116 -3.15 13.83 12.45
N ASN A 117 -1.84 13.86 12.60
CA ASN A 117 -0.98 14.96 12.15
C ASN A 117 0.15 14.47 11.25
N PHE A 118 0.80 15.37 10.56
CA PHE A 118 1.89 15.08 9.62
C PHE A 118 3.05 14.33 10.27
N SER A 119 3.36 14.62 11.54
CA SER A 119 4.43 13.91 12.24
C SER A 119 4.11 12.42 12.38
N ALA A 120 2.88 12.06 12.77
CA ALA A 120 2.45 10.67 12.87
C ALA A 120 2.39 10.00 11.49
N LEU A 121 1.86 10.72 10.48
CA LEU A 121 1.81 10.24 9.11
C LEU A 121 3.21 10.04 8.52
N GLY A 122 4.13 10.97 8.73
CA GLY A 122 5.53 10.81 8.35
C GLY A 122 6.17 9.58 8.99
N LYS A 123 5.94 9.36 10.29
CA LYS A 123 6.47 8.20 11.01
C LYS A 123 5.96 6.87 10.48
N ILE A 124 4.67 6.74 10.13
CA ILE A 124 4.14 5.48 9.59
C ILE A 124 4.73 5.15 8.21
N PHE A 125 5.12 6.15 7.42
CA PHE A 125 5.82 5.93 6.16
C PHE A 125 7.30 5.56 6.37
N HIS A 126 8.00 6.21 7.33
CA HIS A 126 9.45 6.05 7.50
C HIS A 126 9.85 4.94 8.47
N SER A 127 8.93 4.45 9.30
CA SER A 127 9.21 3.37 10.25
C SER A 127 9.54 2.07 9.54
N SER A 128 10.49 1.30 10.09
CA SER A 128 10.75 -0.08 9.68
C SER A 128 9.54 -1.01 9.89
N GLU A 129 8.63 -0.64 10.77
CA GLU A 129 7.35 -1.33 11.03
C GLU A 129 6.16 -0.66 10.33
N GLY A 130 6.44 0.29 9.44
CA GLY A 130 5.45 1.10 8.73
C GLY A 130 5.08 0.56 7.35
N LEU A 131 4.59 1.45 6.49
CA LEU A 131 3.96 1.09 5.22
C LEU A 131 4.92 0.45 4.19
N PHE A 132 6.22 0.71 4.29
CA PHE A 132 7.24 0.10 3.42
C PHE A 132 7.97 -1.08 4.06
N LYS A 133 7.47 -1.62 5.15
CA LYS A 133 8.04 -2.79 5.81
C LYS A 133 8.18 -3.96 4.84
N GLY A 134 9.33 -4.64 4.87
CA GLY A 134 9.61 -5.79 4.00
C GLY A 134 9.86 -5.45 2.53
N SER A 135 9.84 -4.17 2.14
CA SER A 135 10.20 -3.78 0.77
C SER A 135 11.64 -4.17 0.45
N PRO A 136 11.90 -4.83 -0.69
CA PRO A 136 13.26 -5.09 -1.15
C PRO A 136 14.09 -3.79 -1.22
N VAL A 137 15.38 -3.86 -0.92
CA VAL A 137 16.27 -2.70 -0.97
C VAL A 137 16.37 -2.12 -2.39
N SER A 138 16.26 -2.99 -3.40
CA SER A 138 16.30 -2.62 -4.82
C SER A 138 14.99 -2.02 -5.34
N ALA A 139 13.87 -2.19 -4.61
CA ALA A 139 12.57 -1.67 -5.04
C ALA A 139 12.49 -0.17 -4.81
N ARG A 140 11.96 0.56 -5.80
CA ARG A 140 11.58 1.96 -5.62
C ARG A 140 10.40 2.07 -4.67
N ARG A 141 10.37 3.11 -3.86
CA ARG A 141 9.29 3.40 -2.91
C ARG A 141 8.59 4.69 -3.28
N VAL A 142 7.30 4.58 -3.52
CA VAL A 142 6.45 5.71 -3.85
C VAL A 142 5.36 5.84 -2.79
N ALA A 143 5.26 7.01 -2.18
CA ALA A 143 4.11 7.37 -1.36
C ALA A 143 3.03 7.96 -2.25
N PHE A 144 1.81 7.42 -2.22
CA PHE A 144 0.66 7.99 -2.92
C PHE A 144 -0.33 8.58 -1.91
N LEU A 145 -0.42 9.90 -1.91
CA LEU A 145 -1.34 10.69 -1.09
C LEU A 145 -2.63 10.91 -1.90
N ASN A 146 -3.63 10.07 -1.63
CA ASN A 146 -4.89 10.03 -2.34
C ASN A 146 -5.93 10.98 -1.73
N LYS A 147 -6.99 11.27 -2.47
CA LYS A 147 -8.14 12.09 -2.05
C LYS A 147 -7.75 13.53 -1.72
N LEU A 148 -6.93 14.13 -2.57
CA LEU A 148 -6.58 15.56 -2.49
C LEU A 148 -7.81 16.44 -2.50
N ASP A 149 -8.83 16.06 -3.27
CA ASP A 149 -10.13 16.73 -3.40
C ASP A 149 -10.93 16.87 -2.08
N LEU A 150 -10.56 16.08 -1.06
CA LEU A 150 -11.19 16.15 0.26
C LEU A 150 -10.43 17.04 1.27
N LEU A 151 -9.29 17.60 0.87
CA LEU A 151 -8.60 18.61 1.67
C LEU A 151 -9.11 20.01 1.35
N PRO A 152 -9.22 20.88 2.39
CA PRO A 152 -9.58 22.28 2.17
C PRO A 152 -8.54 23.05 1.35
N GLU A 153 -7.26 22.72 1.51
CA GLU A 153 -6.13 23.37 0.85
C GLU A 153 -5.06 22.38 0.43
N ASP A 154 -4.58 22.51 -0.80
CA ASP A 154 -3.51 21.67 -1.37
C ASP A 154 -2.17 21.84 -0.61
N GLN A 155 -2.00 22.92 0.14
CA GLN A 155 -0.76 23.18 0.85
C GLN A 155 -0.46 22.12 1.89
N GLU A 156 -1.45 21.60 2.60
CA GLU A 156 -1.26 20.52 3.56
C GLU A 156 -0.70 19.24 2.93
N ALA A 157 -1.17 18.89 1.74
CA ALA A 157 -0.64 17.75 0.98
C ALA A 157 0.81 17.97 0.55
N LYS A 158 1.15 19.19 0.12
CA LYS A 158 2.52 19.57 -0.27
C LYS A 158 3.46 19.55 0.94
N ASP A 159 3.02 20.02 2.09
CA ASP A 159 3.82 20.02 3.32
C ASP A 159 4.10 18.58 3.78
N LEU A 160 3.12 17.69 3.71
CA LEU A 160 3.33 16.27 3.99
C LEU A 160 4.30 15.65 2.97
N ALA A 161 4.14 15.94 1.68
CA ALA A 161 5.04 15.43 0.65
C ALA A 161 6.48 15.87 0.88
N ASN A 162 6.71 17.14 1.23
CA ASN A 162 8.03 17.68 1.58
C ASN A 162 8.62 16.97 2.81
N LEU A 163 7.81 16.71 3.84
CA LEU A 163 8.21 15.95 5.01
C LEU A 163 8.65 14.53 4.64
N LEU A 164 7.91 13.85 3.77
CA LEU A 164 8.19 12.49 3.34
C LEU A 164 9.48 12.38 2.50
N LEU A 165 9.81 13.42 1.73
CA LEU A 165 11.02 13.48 0.90
C LEU A 165 12.25 14.04 1.64
N SER A 166 12.11 14.51 2.89
CA SER A 166 13.18 15.18 3.61
C SER A 166 14.20 14.20 4.21
N PRO A 167 15.52 14.45 4.04
CA PRO A 167 16.57 13.71 4.75
C PRO A 167 16.44 13.88 6.29
N PRO A 168 17.00 12.93 7.11
CA PRO A 168 17.95 11.89 6.76
C PRO A 168 17.30 10.54 6.38
N ASN A 169 15.98 10.45 6.34
CA ASN A 169 15.26 9.18 6.17
C ASN A 169 14.68 9.03 4.76
N ALA A 170 15.40 9.47 3.73
CA ALA A 170 14.98 9.38 2.33
C ALA A 170 14.82 7.92 1.86
N LEU A 171 13.89 7.19 2.51
CA LEU A 171 13.45 5.85 2.08
C LEU A 171 12.46 5.92 0.90
N ILE A 172 11.95 7.13 0.60
CA ILE A 172 10.90 7.35 -0.38
C ILE A 172 11.50 8.06 -1.58
N ASP A 173 11.43 7.41 -2.74
CA ASP A 173 11.99 7.95 -3.98
C ASP A 173 11.10 9.03 -4.60
N ARG A 174 9.77 8.94 -4.37
CA ARG A 174 8.80 9.87 -4.94
C ARG A 174 7.54 9.93 -4.09
N VAL A 175 6.92 11.11 -4.08
CA VAL A 175 5.56 11.31 -3.58
C VAL A 175 4.67 11.70 -4.76
N VAL A 176 3.52 11.05 -4.87
CA VAL A 176 2.46 11.37 -5.82
C VAL A 176 1.26 11.85 -5.01
N ILE A 177 0.66 12.94 -5.43
CA ILE A 177 -0.54 13.52 -4.81
C ILE A 177 -1.64 13.53 -5.87
N GLY A 178 -2.82 13.07 -5.54
CA GLY A 178 -3.93 13.03 -6.49
C GLY A 178 -5.25 12.57 -5.88
N SER A 179 -6.22 12.33 -6.75
CA SER A 179 -7.56 11.82 -6.41
C SER A 179 -7.95 10.75 -7.42
N ILE A 180 -8.32 9.57 -6.90
CA ILE A 180 -8.88 8.44 -7.64
C ILE A 180 -10.08 7.87 -6.90
#